data_ac726210dc63aeac441a2d0e0b1d1568
#
_entry.id   ac726210dc63aeac441a2d0e0b1d1568
#
_cell.length_a   1.000
_cell.length_b   1.000
_cell.length_c   1.000
_cell.angle_alpha   90.00
_cell.angle_beta   90.00
_cell.angle_gamma   90.00
#
_symmetry.space_group_name_H-M   'P 1'
#
loop_
_entity.id
_entity.type
_entity.pdbx_description
1 polymer ?
#
loop_
_entity_poly.entity_id
_entity_poly.type
_entity_poly.pdbx_seq_one_letter_code
_entity_poly.pdbx_strand_id
1 'polypeptide(L)'
;MGKAGAVTPWSEWRPVAGWPAPLRADVLSELLDGGQAFRWNACADGSWLGVWSGNVARVRSGLGGRLEWCAPEPMATATGEALERYLATDTNFAALTDALPWRSDAHLAGALAAFPGLRILRQPLGETLLGFMCSAMKQIVQIKRMLELLAEKHGAPLAVVELPGNAAPVTLHRLPIWSELARVPERDLRACLLGFRARHIAAAARFLAERPGWIEEAEALPHAVAKERLRGLPGVGEKIADCALLFGAGRLEAFPVDVWILRALAGRYGLEGWKPEQVACFGRAHFGAAAGLAQQFLFAWERRAARVER
;
A
#
# COMPACT_ATOMS: atom_id res chain seq x y z
N MET A 1 10.94 31.02 15.66
CA MET A 1 9.55 30.92 15.23
C MET A 1 9.55 30.92 13.70
N GLY A 2 9.48 29.75 13.08
CA GLY A 2 9.36 29.65 11.62
C GLY A 2 8.03 30.23 11.17
N LYS A 3 8.01 31.01 10.08
CA LYS A 3 6.80 31.49 9.44
C LYS A 3 5.91 30.28 9.18
N ALA A 4 4.71 30.21 9.81
CA ALA A 4 3.70 29.26 9.43
C ALA A 4 3.46 29.44 7.93
N GLY A 5 3.69 28.39 7.13
CA GLY A 5 3.43 28.44 5.69
C GLY A 5 1.96 28.81 5.46
N ALA A 6 1.68 29.56 4.40
CA ALA A 6 0.31 29.88 4.05
C ALA A 6 -0.50 28.59 3.84
N VAL A 7 -1.72 28.57 4.34
CA VAL A 7 -2.64 27.44 4.14
C VAL A 7 -2.97 27.32 2.65
N THR A 8 -2.78 26.13 2.11
CA THR A 8 -3.04 25.81 0.71
C THR A 8 -4.49 25.35 0.56
N PRO A 9 -5.31 26.01 -0.28
CA PRO A 9 -6.70 25.60 -0.50
C PRO A 9 -6.75 24.25 -1.24
N TRP A 10 -7.83 23.49 -0.99
CA TRP A 10 -8.15 22.28 -1.74
C TRP A 10 -8.83 22.66 -3.06
N SER A 11 -8.53 21.93 -4.12
CA SER A 11 -9.27 22.00 -5.38
C SER A 11 -10.71 21.51 -5.18
N GLU A 12 -11.56 21.78 -6.16
CA GLU A 12 -12.87 21.13 -6.21
C GLU A 12 -12.76 19.62 -6.30
N TRP A 13 -13.81 18.93 -5.80
CA TRP A 13 -13.93 17.48 -5.95
C TRP A 13 -14.18 17.12 -7.42
N ARG A 14 -13.43 16.17 -7.94
CA ARG A 14 -13.51 15.68 -9.32
C ARG A 14 -13.66 14.16 -9.33
N PRO A 15 -14.37 13.57 -10.30
CA PRO A 15 -14.37 12.12 -10.45
C PRO A 15 -12.96 11.60 -10.80
N VAL A 16 -12.61 10.42 -10.29
CA VAL A 16 -11.40 9.72 -10.73
C VAL A 16 -11.65 9.20 -12.14
N ALA A 17 -10.84 9.66 -13.10
CA ALA A 17 -10.95 9.22 -14.50
C ALA A 17 -10.63 7.72 -14.63
N GLY A 18 -11.33 7.04 -15.52
CA GLY A 18 -11.14 5.60 -15.74
C GLY A 18 -11.60 4.69 -14.59
N TRP A 19 -12.23 5.23 -13.54
CA TRP A 19 -12.80 4.38 -12.48
C TRP A 19 -14.11 3.76 -12.96
N PRO A 20 -14.21 2.41 -13.06
CA PRO A 20 -15.23 1.77 -13.90
C PRO A 20 -16.60 1.60 -13.24
N ALA A 21 -16.72 1.69 -11.92
CA ALA A 21 -17.95 1.30 -11.23
C ALA A 21 -18.13 2.04 -9.90
N PRO A 22 -19.36 2.07 -9.37
CA PRO A 22 -19.61 2.49 -8.01
C PRO A 22 -18.77 1.67 -7.02
N LEU A 23 -18.13 2.34 -6.09
CA LEU A 23 -17.35 1.74 -5.02
C LEU A 23 -18.03 1.98 -3.67
N ARG A 24 -18.27 0.91 -2.94
CA ARG A 24 -18.81 0.99 -1.58
C ARG A 24 -17.77 1.57 -0.64
N ALA A 25 -18.21 2.33 0.37
CA ALA A 25 -17.31 2.97 1.33
C ALA A 25 -16.47 1.96 2.15
N ASP A 26 -17.03 0.79 2.47
CA ASP A 26 -16.31 -0.27 3.17
C ASP A 26 -15.21 -0.90 2.30
N VAL A 27 -15.44 -1.02 0.98
CA VAL A 27 -14.43 -1.51 0.03
C VAL A 27 -13.36 -0.45 -0.21
N LEU A 28 -13.71 0.84 -0.27
CA LEU A 28 -12.74 1.93 -0.32
C LEU A 28 -11.84 1.93 0.93
N SER A 29 -12.42 1.75 2.12
CA SER A 29 -11.66 1.60 3.36
C SER A 29 -10.69 0.42 3.31
N GLU A 30 -11.14 -0.75 2.82
CA GLU A 30 -10.27 -1.91 2.69
C GLU A 30 -9.17 -1.68 1.63
N LEU A 31 -9.48 -0.98 0.55
CA LEU A 31 -8.51 -0.63 -0.49
C LEU A 31 -7.38 0.25 0.06
N LEU A 32 -7.71 1.27 0.86
CA LEU A 32 -6.76 2.30 1.30
C LEU A 32 -6.10 2.01 2.67
N ASP A 33 -6.80 1.27 3.55
CA ASP A 33 -6.35 0.96 4.92
C ASP A 33 -6.42 -0.55 5.24
N GLY A 34 -6.55 -1.36 4.21
CA GLY A 34 -6.61 -2.82 4.29
C GLY A 34 -5.25 -3.52 4.36
N GLY A 35 -4.13 -2.80 4.32
CA GLY A 35 -2.79 -3.37 4.47
C GLY A 35 -1.97 -3.46 3.19
N GLN A 36 -2.47 -3.01 2.04
CA GLN A 36 -1.65 -2.79 0.86
C GLN A 36 -0.97 -1.40 0.86
N ALA A 37 -1.55 -0.42 1.56
CA ALA A 37 -1.00 0.94 1.70
C ALA A 37 -1.00 1.37 3.17
N PHE A 38 -0.14 2.31 3.52
CA PHE A 38 0.04 2.73 4.91
C PHE A 38 0.06 4.27 5.09
N ARG A 39 -0.19 5.01 4.02
CA ARG A 39 -0.14 6.49 4.04
C ARG A 39 -1.50 7.13 3.73
N TRP A 40 -2.58 6.37 3.92
CA TRP A 40 -3.95 6.86 3.85
C TRP A 40 -4.57 6.93 5.24
N ASN A 41 -5.23 8.04 5.57
CA ASN A 41 -5.88 8.26 6.86
C ASN A 41 -7.30 8.76 6.65
N ALA A 42 -8.26 8.20 7.42
CA ALA A 42 -9.64 8.66 7.39
C ALA A 42 -9.75 10.08 7.97
N CYS A 43 -10.52 10.94 7.30
CA CYS A 43 -10.90 12.26 7.78
C CYS A 43 -12.29 12.22 8.44
N ALA A 44 -12.61 13.22 9.25
CA ALA A 44 -13.89 13.28 9.98
C ALA A 44 -15.14 13.37 9.08
N ASP A 45 -14.98 13.84 7.83
CA ASP A 45 -16.05 13.91 6.82
C ASP A 45 -16.22 12.62 5.99
N GLY A 46 -15.54 11.53 6.38
CA GLY A 46 -15.59 10.25 5.68
C GLY A 46 -14.71 10.15 4.43
N SER A 47 -13.99 11.22 4.07
CA SER A 47 -12.95 11.14 3.04
C SER A 47 -11.66 10.52 3.57
N TRP A 48 -10.75 10.16 2.67
CA TRP A 48 -9.44 9.60 2.97
C TRP A 48 -8.34 10.53 2.48
N LEU A 49 -7.44 10.92 3.37
CA LEU A 49 -6.24 11.69 3.04
C LEU A 49 -5.09 10.73 2.72
N GLY A 50 -4.52 10.85 1.54
CA GLY A 50 -3.34 10.10 1.09
C GLY A 50 -2.16 11.02 0.81
N VAL A 51 -0.95 10.54 1.19
CA VAL A 51 0.31 11.20 0.86
C VAL A 51 1.28 10.15 0.33
N TRP A 52 1.78 10.33 -0.88
CA TRP A 52 2.77 9.44 -1.50
C TRP A 52 3.69 10.24 -2.42
N SER A 53 4.98 9.96 -2.39
CA SER A 53 6.00 10.71 -3.14
C SER A 53 5.86 12.22 -2.93
N GLY A 54 5.66 12.99 -3.97
CA GLY A 54 5.36 14.41 -3.92
C GLY A 54 3.86 14.75 -4.01
N ASN A 55 2.95 13.80 -3.80
CA ASN A 55 1.52 13.97 -4.03
C ASN A 55 0.72 13.97 -2.73
N VAL A 56 -0.35 14.75 -2.73
CA VAL A 56 -1.35 14.81 -1.66
C VAL A 56 -2.72 14.75 -2.30
N ALA A 57 -3.56 13.81 -1.90
CA ALA A 57 -4.95 13.75 -2.34
C ALA A 57 -5.89 13.42 -1.19
N ARG A 58 -7.11 13.90 -1.29
CA ARG A 58 -8.25 13.33 -0.57
C ARG A 58 -9.13 12.59 -1.57
N VAL A 59 -9.62 11.43 -1.16
CA VAL A 59 -10.56 10.63 -1.96
C VAL A 59 -11.79 10.28 -1.14
N ARG A 60 -12.94 10.11 -1.80
CA ARG A 60 -14.19 9.69 -1.16
C ARG A 60 -15.07 8.90 -2.13
N SER A 61 -15.97 8.10 -1.58
CA SER A 61 -17.12 7.58 -2.32
C SER A 61 -18.20 8.68 -2.34
N GLY A 62 -18.38 9.35 -3.48
CA GLY A 62 -19.34 10.40 -3.67
C GLY A 62 -20.75 9.88 -4.00
N LEU A 63 -21.61 10.75 -4.50
CA LEU A 63 -22.98 10.40 -4.86
C LEU A 63 -23.02 9.27 -5.90
N GLY A 64 -23.86 8.26 -5.64
CA GLY A 64 -23.98 7.08 -6.50
C GLY A 64 -22.75 6.16 -6.47
N GLY A 65 -21.88 6.30 -5.45
CA GLY A 65 -20.67 5.47 -5.30
C GLY A 65 -19.54 5.85 -6.28
N ARG A 66 -19.59 7.01 -6.91
CA ARG A 66 -18.48 7.51 -7.74
C ARG A 66 -17.28 7.80 -6.87
N LEU A 67 -16.11 7.33 -7.29
CA LEU A 67 -14.86 7.69 -6.63
C LEU A 67 -14.49 9.10 -7.04
N GLU A 68 -14.42 10.00 -6.06
CA GLU A 68 -14.06 11.40 -6.25
C GLU A 68 -12.77 11.72 -5.50
N TRP A 69 -12.05 12.72 -5.99
CA TRP A 69 -10.81 13.18 -5.38
C TRP A 69 -10.67 14.71 -5.44
N CYS A 70 -9.87 15.25 -4.55
CA CYS A 70 -9.33 16.61 -4.61
C CYS A 70 -7.89 16.62 -4.09
N ALA A 71 -7.15 17.69 -4.39
CA ALA A 71 -5.77 17.89 -3.96
C ALA A 71 -5.52 19.35 -3.59
N PRO A 72 -4.42 19.70 -2.90
CA PRO A 72 -3.99 21.08 -2.76
C PRO A 72 -3.86 21.73 -4.15
N GLU A 73 -4.46 22.89 -4.37
CA GLU A 73 -4.63 23.48 -5.71
C GLU A 73 -3.36 23.52 -6.57
N PRO A 74 -2.19 23.95 -6.05
CA PRO A 74 -0.96 23.98 -6.86
C PRO A 74 -0.48 22.61 -7.34
N MET A 75 -0.92 21.54 -6.67
CA MET A 75 -0.51 20.16 -6.95
C MET A 75 -1.56 19.39 -7.75
N ALA A 76 -2.76 19.93 -7.96
CA ALA A 76 -3.92 19.18 -8.42
C ALA A 76 -3.70 18.46 -9.77
N THR A 77 -3.07 19.10 -10.75
CA THR A 77 -2.83 18.49 -12.07
C THR A 77 -1.91 17.27 -11.96
N ALA A 78 -0.72 17.45 -11.37
CA ALA A 78 0.25 16.38 -11.22
C ALA A 78 -0.26 15.25 -10.31
N THR A 79 -0.99 15.61 -9.24
CA THR A 79 -1.59 14.64 -8.32
C THR A 79 -2.68 13.82 -9.00
N GLY A 80 -3.49 14.41 -9.89
CA GLY A 80 -4.52 13.67 -10.64
C GLY A 80 -3.93 12.54 -11.46
N GLU A 81 -2.92 12.84 -12.29
CA GLU A 81 -2.22 11.84 -13.09
C GLU A 81 -1.52 10.76 -12.23
N ALA A 82 -0.92 11.19 -11.11
CA ALA A 82 -0.29 10.27 -10.17
C ALA A 82 -1.31 9.38 -9.44
N LEU A 83 -2.50 9.91 -9.13
CA LEU A 83 -3.58 9.16 -8.48
C LEU A 83 -4.15 8.08 -9.41
N GLU A 84 -4.34 8.39 -10.70
CA GLU A 84 -4.79 7.41 -11.69
C GLU A 84 -3.81 6.23 -11.79
N ARG A 85 -2.51 6.51 -11.84
CA ARG A 85 -1.48 5.46 -11.82
C ARG A 85 -1.49 4.67 -10.50
N TYR A 86 -1.61 5.37 -9.36
CA TYR A 86 -1.65 4.77 -8.03
C TYR A 86 -2.85 3.82 -7.86
N LEU A 87 -4.00 4.22 -8.38
CA LEU A 87 -5.22 3.43 -8.35
C LEU A 87 -5.28 2.37 -9.47
N ALA A 88 -4.26 2.32 -10.35
CA ALA A 88 -4.17 1.41 -11.50
C ALA A 88 -5.46 1.44 -12.36
N THR A 89 -5.94 2.64 -12.72
CA THR A 89 -7.20 2.82 -13.45
C THR A 89 -7.13 2.30 -14.90
N ASP A 90 -5.92 2.14 -15.44
CA ASP A 90 -5.61 1.53 -16.73
C ASP A 90 -5.75 0.00 -16.75
N THR A 91 -5.94 -0.63 -15.59
CA THR A 91 -6.01 -2.09 -15.44
C THR A 91 -7.46 -2.56 -15.36
N ASN A 92 -7.83 -3.52 -16.21
CA ASN A 92 -9.17 -4.12 -16.20
C ASN A 92 -9.31 -5.17 -15.10
N PHE A 93 -9.49 -4.72 -13.85
CA PHE A 93 -9.66 -5.61 -12.70
C PHE A 93 -10.94 -6.45 -12.77
N ALA A 94 -11.97 -6.02 -13.49
CA ALA A 94 -13.17 -6.83 -13.69
C ALA A 94 -12.84 -8.10 -14.47
N ALA A 95 -12.11 -7.98 -15.59
CA ALA A 95 -11.66 -9.13 -16.37
C ALA A 95 -10.69 -10.03 -15.57
N LEU A 96 -9.75 -9.44 -14.82
CA LEU A 96 -8.84 -10.20 -13.97
C LEU A 96 -9.56 -10.97 -12.87
N THR A 97 -10.56 -10.36 -12.25
CA THR A 97 -11.38 -11.01 -11.22
C THR A 97 -12.23 -12.15 -11.82
N ASP A 98 -12.79 -11.94 -13.01
CA ASP A 98 -13.60 -12.98 -13.69
C ASP A 98 -12.74 -14.18 -14.13
N ALA A 99 -11.47 -13.96 -14.45
CA ALA A 99 -10.51 -15.00 -14.81
C ALA A 99 -10.00 -15.83 -13.62
N LEU A 100 -10.22 -15.40 -12.38
CA LEU A 100 -9.86 -16.19 -11.19
C LEU A 100 -10.75 -17.46 -11.11
N PRO A 101 -10.27 -18.55 -10.45
CA PRO A 101 -10.98 -19.83 -10.39
C PRO A 101 -12.20 -19.85 -9.42
N TRP A 102 -12.85 -18.72 -9.21
CA TRP A 102 -13.93 -18.58 -8.21
C TRP A 102 -15.16 -19.45 -8.47
N ARG A 103 -15.38 -19.89 -9.71
CA ARG A 103 -16.51 -20.77 -10.07
C ARG A 103 -16.36 -22.18 -9.50
N SER A 104 -15.12 -22.61 -9.26
CA SER A 104 -14.79 -23.92 -8.65
C SER A 104 -14.25 -23.78 -7.23
N ASP A 105 -14.08 -22.55 -6.73
CA ASP A 105 -13.52 -22.25 -5.42
C ASP A 105 -14.51 -21.40 -4.61
N ALA A 106 -15.30 -22.06 -3.76
CA ALA A 106 -16.33 -21.42 -2.96
C ALA A 106 -15.78 -20.40 -1.95
N HIS A 107 -14.54 -20.59 -1.46
CA HIS A 107 -13.90 -19.65 -0.52
C HIS A 107 -13.52 -18.36 -1.23
N LEU A 108 -12.92 -18.49 -2.40
CA LEU A 108 -12.62 -17.34 -3.24
C LEU A 108 -13.90 -16.62 -3.70
N ALA A 109 -14.93 -17.35 -4.11
CA ALA A 109 -16.23 -16.78 -4.49
C ALA A 109 -16.84 -15.94 -3.37
N GLY A 110 -16.79 -16.44 -2.13
CA GLY A 110 -17.26 -15.70 -0.95
C GLY A 110 -16.45 -14.42 -0.69
N ALA A 111 -15.14 -14.47 -0.86
CA ALA A 111 -14.26 -13.32 -0.70
C ALA A 111 -14.51 -12.25 -1.77
N LEU A 112 -14.69 -12.65 -3.03
CA LEU A 112 -15.03 -11.74 -4.14
C LEU A 112 -16.39 -11.05 -3.93
N ALA A 113 -17.41 -11.80 -3.53
CA ALA A 113 -18.75 -11.27 -3.23
C ALA A 113 -18.73 -10.28 -2.05
N ALA A 114 -17.82 -10.48 -1.11
CA ALA A 114 -17.68 -9.63 0.07
C ALA A 114 -17.10 -8.25 -0.25
N PHE A 115 -16.20 -8.14 -1.24
CA PHE A 115 -15.46 -6.92 -1.58
C PHE A 115 -15.52 -6.60 -3.08
N PRO A 116 -16.72 -6.36 -3.65
CA PRO A 116 -16.85 -6.08 -5.08
C PRO A 116 -16.08 -4.81 -5.46
N GLY A 117 -15.20 -4.92 -6.45
CA GLY A 117 -14.37 -3.81 -6.92
C GLY A 117 -13.06 -3.60 -6.15
N LEU A 118 -12.73 -4.46 -5.17
CA LEU A 118 -11.40 -4.47 -4.58
C LEU A 118 -10.35 -4.77 -5.66
N ARG A 119 -9.22 -4.08 -5.59
CA ARG A 119 -8.13 -4.17 -6.57
C ARG A 119 -6.77 -4.06 -5.91
N ILE A 120 -5.72 -4.23 -6.70
CA ILE A 120 -4.35 -3.98 -6.28
C ILE A 120 -3.98 -2.54 -6.63
N LEU A 121 -3.45 -1.80 -5.66
CA LEU A 121 -2.87 -0.48 -5.87
C LEU A 121 -1.50 -0.61 -6.54
N ARG A 122 -1.11 0.40 -7.34
CA ARG A 122 0.22 0.51 -7.94
C ARG A 122 0.94 1.70 -7.32
N GLN A 123 1.51 1.47 -6.15
CA GLN A 123 2.23 2.47 -5.38
C GLN A 123 3.67 2.65 -5.90
N PRO A 124 4.38 3.75 -5.57
CA PRO A 124 5.80 3.86 -5.84
C PRO A 124 6.60 2.74 -5.15
N LEU A 125 7.35 1.94 -5.91
CA LEU A 125 8.03 0.73 -5.42
C LEU A 125 8.94 1.03 -4.22
N GLY A 126 9.68 2.15 -4.26
CA GLY A 126 10.60 2.53 -3.17
C GLY A 126 9.89 2.82 -1.85
N GLU A 127 8.75 3.50 -1.88
CA GLU A 127 7.94 3.76 -0.68
C GLU A 127 7.23 2.51 -0.18
N THR A 128 6.74 1.68 -1.10
CA THR A 128 6.11 0.40 -0.78
C THR A 128 7.10 -0.52 -0.07
N LEU A 129 8.32 -0.61 -0.58
CA LEU A 129 9.41 -1.37 0.04
C LEU A 129 9.69 -0.88 1.48
N LEU A 130 9.83 0.44 1.68
CA LEU A 130 10.03 1.02 3.01
C LEU A 130 8.86 0.68 3.96
N GLY A 131 7.62 0.80 3.48
CA GLY A 131 6.43 0.47 4.24
C GLY A 131 6.41 -0.99 4.70
N PHE A 132 6.72 -1.93 3.79
CA PHE A 132 6.76 -3.35 4.13
C PHE A 132 7.99 -3.75 4.95
N MET A 133 9.12 -3.06 4.85
CA MET A 133 10.24 -3.23 5.79
C MET A 133 9.85 -2.83 7.23
N CYS A 134 8.91 -1.92 7.40
CA CYS A 134 8.32 -1.59 8.70
C CYS A 134 7.33 -2.64 9.21
N SER A 135 6.81 -3.54 8.36
CA SER A 135 5.64 -4.39 8.66
C SER A 135 5.93 -5.64 9.50
N ALA A 136 7.20 -6.10 9.60
CA ALA A 136 7.52 -7.32 10.32
C ALA A 136 7.01 -7.30 11.77
N MET A 137 6.15 -8.26 12.16
CA MET A 137 5.57 -8.40 13.51
C MET A 137 4.82 -7.13 13.99
N LYS A 138 4.17 -6.40 13.09
CA LYS A 138 3.44 -5.16 13.40
C LYS A 138 2.03 -5.17 12.83
N GLN A 139 1.13 -4.51 13.56
CA GLN A 139 -0.21 -4.20 13.08
C GLN A 139 -0.18 -2.97 12.15
N ILE A 140 -1.16 -2.85 11.25
CA ILE A 140 -1.25 -1.75 10.28
C ILE A 140 -1.14 -0.39 10.95
N VAL A 141 -1.86 -0.17 12.07
CA VAL A 141 -1.82 1.10 12.83
C VAL A 141 -0.42 1.46 13.31
N GLN A 142 0.37 0.45 13.69
CA GLN A 142 1.75 0.66 14.14
C GLN A 142 2.69 0.98 12.97
N ILE A 143 2.47 0.35 11.82
CA ILE A 143 3.22 0.63 10.59
C ILE A 143 2.95 2.07 10.14
N LYS A 144 1.69 2.48 10.09
CA LYS A 144 1.28 3.86 9.76
C LYS A 144 1.97 4.87 10.68
N ARG A 145 1.97 4.62 12.00
CA ARG A 145 2.64 5.53 12.95
C ARG A 145 4.15 5.63 12.74
N MET A 146 4.82 4.51 12.41
CA MET A 146 6.25 4.54 12.07
C MET A 146 6.53 5.39 10.83
N LEU A 147 5.74 5.21 9.77
CA LEU A 147 5.90 5.97 8.53
C LEU A 147 5.56 7.45 8.69
N GLU A 148 4.56 7.76 9.51
CA GLU A 148 4.21 9.14 9.86
C GLU A 148 5.39 9.84 10.57
N LEU A 149 5.98 9.19 11.58
CA LEU A 149 7.15 9.72 12.28
C LEU A 149 8.38 9.87 11.36
N LEU A 150 8.57 8.94 10.42
CA LEU A 150 9.63 9.07 9.41
C LEU A 150 9.38 10.28 8.51
N ALA A 151 8.15 10.49 8.07
CA ALA A 151 7.77 11.63 7.23
C ALA A 151 7.93 12.96 7.98
N GLU A 152 7.40 13.06 9.20
CA GLU A 152 7.48 14.26 10.04
C GLU A 152 8.92 14.67 10.38
N LYS A 153 9.77 13.69 10.71
CA LYS A 153 11.12 13.97 11.21
C LYS A 153 12.18 14.05 10.11
N HIS A 154 11.99 13.34 9.03
CA HIS A 154 13.04 13.15 8.02
C HIS A 154 12.55 13.39 6.58
N GLY A 155 11.26 13.56 6.36
CA GLY A 155 10.68 13.89 5.06
C GLY A 155 10.61 15.38 4.79
N ALA A 156 10.40 15.76 3.53
CA ALA A 156 10.19 17.15 3.16
C ALA A 156 8.72 17.56 3.27
N PRO A 157 8.42 18.80 3.69
CA PRO A 157 7.05 19.32 3.69
C PRO A 157 6.53 19.47 2.27
N LEU A 158 5.25 19.20 2.06
CA LEU A 158 4.56 19.29 0.76
C LEU A 158 3.53 20.43 0.74
N ALA A 159 2.68 20.49 1.75
CA ALA A 159 1.60 21.47 1.84
C ALA A 159 1.19 21.70 3.30
N VAL A 160 0.68 22.87 3.59
CA VAL A 160 -0.05 23.17 4.83
C VAL A 160 -1.52 23.25 4.47
N VAL A 161 -2.36 22.42 5.06
CA VAL A 161 -3.78 22.29 4.69
C VAL A 161 -4.68 22.24 5.91
N GLU A 162 -5.93 22.66 5.73
CA GLU A 162 -7.00 22.41 6.68
C GLU A 162 -7.61 21.03 6.39
N LEU A 163 -7.86 20.27 7.44
CA LEU A 163 -8.50 18.96 7.34
C LEU A 163 -9.79 18.94 8.15
N PRO A 164 -10.84 18.28 7.66
CA PRO A 164 -12.08 18.10 8.41
C PRO A 164 -11.83 17.46 9.76
N GLY A 165 -12.33 18.08 10.82
CA GLY A 165 -12.18 17.62 12.20
C GLY A 165 -10.90 18.09 12.90
N ASN A 166 -9.96 18.74 12.22
CA ASN A 166 -8.77 19.29 12.86
C ASN A 166 -9.02 20.76 13.27
N ALA A 167 -8.58 21.10 14.49
CA ALA A 167 -8.72 22.47 15.03
C ALA A 167 -7.74 23.47 14.40
N ALA A 168 -6.65 22.98 13.78
CA ALA A 168 -5.62 23.81 13.18
C ALA A 168 -5.10 23.16 11.87
N PRO A 169 -4.55 23.99 10.96
CA PRO A 169 -3.89 23.48 9.76
C PRO A 169 -2.75 22.52 10.10
N VAL A 170 -2.56 21.52 9.26
CA VAL A 170 -1.51 20.50 9.40
C VAL A 170 -0.49 20.62 8.26
N THR A 171 0.77 20.44 8.56
CA THR A 171 1.82 20.32 7.55
C THR A 171 1.94 18.86 7.14
N LEU A 172 1.73 18.59 5.86
CA LEU A 172 1.88 17.25 5.29
C LEU A 172 3.30 17.06 4.77
N HIS A 173 3.89 15.90 5.05
CA HIS A 173 5.26 15.56 4.66
C HIS A 173 5.27 14.30 3.80
N ARG A 174 6.09 14.31 2.72
CA ARG A 174 6.44 13.07 2.03
C ARG A 174 7.34 12.19 2.89
N LEU A 175 7.40 10.91 2.57
CA LEU A 175 8.45 10.06 3.13
C LEU A 175 9.84 10.54 2.67
N PRO A 176 10.87 10.36 3.51
CA PRO A 176 12.25 10.57 3.05
C PRO A 176 12.58 9.57 1.94
N ILE A 177 13.25 10.03 0.88
CA ILE A 177 13.78 9.15 -0.16
C ILE A 177 14.99 8.37 0.39
N TRP A 178 15.38 7.31 -0.30
CA TRP A 178 16.43 6.40 0.17
C TRP A 178 17.79 7.10 0.39
N SER A 179 18.14 8.09 -0.45
CA SER A 179 19.35 8.89 -0.27
C SER A 179 19.30 9.84 0.94
N GLU A 180 18.11 10.30 1.34
CA GLU A 180 17.92 11.04 2.59
C GLU A 180 18.00 10.11 3.80
N LEU A 181 17.33 8.95 3.75
CA LEU A 181 17.39 7.92 4.79
C LEU A 181 18.82 7.44 5.06
N ALA A 182 19.64 7.33 4.03
CA ALA A 182 21.05 6.93 4.15
C ALA A 182 21.87 7.86 5.05
N ARG A 183 21.44 9.12 5.20
CA ARG A 183 22.11 10.14 6.04
C ARG A 183 21.55 10.17 7.46
N VAL A 184 20.42 9.48 7.73
CA VAL A 184 19.81 9.46 9.06
C VAL A 184 20.54 8.45 9.95
N PRO A 185 21.08 8.86 11.11
CA PRO A 185 21.69 7.95 12.07
C PRO A 185 20.68 6.87 12.53
N GLU A 186 21.14 5.65 12.76
CA GLU A 186 20.28 4.54 13.19
C GLU A 186 19.49 4.87 14.48
N ARG A 187 20.09 5.61 15.41
CA ARG A 187 19.44 6.06 16.66
C ARG A 187 18.18 6.89 16.36
N ASP A 188 18.22 7.74 15.33
CA ASP A 188 17.13 8.64 14.97
C ASP A 188 16.03 7.87 14.20
N LEU A 189 16.42 6.87 13.41
CA LEU A 189 15.48 5.90 12.85
C LEU A 189 14.77 5.08 13.96
N ARG A 190 15.50 4.67 15.01
CA ARG A 190 14.90 4.00 16.18
C ARG A 190 13.90 4.88 16.91
N ALA A 191 14.14 6.20 16.96
CA ALA A 191 13.21 7.18 17.52
C ALA A 191 11.89 7.32 16.72
N CYS A 192 11.81 6.75 15.49
CA CYS A 192 10.59 6.57 14.72
C CYS A 192 9.88 5.23 15.00
N LEU A 193 10.10 4.62 16.15
CA LEU A 193 9.52 3.36 16.63
C LEU A 193 9.91 2.12 15.80
N LEU A 194 10.94 2.21 14.95
CA LEU A 194 11.38 1.13 14.06
C LEU A 194 12.00 -0.06 14.80
N GLY A 195 12.52 0.15 16.01
CA GLY A 195 13.13 -0.92 16.80
C GLY A 195 14.30 -1.58 16.05
N PHE A 196 14.31 -2.93 16.00
CA PHE A 196 15.35 -3.68 15.29
C PHE A 196 15.37 -3.46 13.77
N ARG A 197 14.27 -2.96 13.17
CA ARG A 197 14.16 -2.68 11.73
C ARG A 197 15.04 -1.51 11.31
N ALA A 198 15.33 -0.59 12.23
CA ALA A 198 16.15 0.59 11.96
C ALA A 198 17.50 0.22 11.32
N ARG A 199 18.18 -0.80 11.84
CA ARG A 199 19.47 -1.27 11.30
C ARG A 199 19.37 -1.75 9.84
N HIS A 200 18.26 -2.46 9.53
CA HIS A 200 18.05 -2.99 8.19
C HIS A 200 17.69 -1.88 7.20
N ILE A 201 16.81 -0.96 7.62
CA ILE A 201 16.43 0.21 6.81
C ILE A 201 17.66 1.10 6.57
N ALA A 202 18.47 1.36 7.59
CA ALA A 202 19.72 2.14 7.44
C ALA A 202 20.70 1.46 6.47
N ALA A 203 20.86 0.13 6.56
CA ALA A 203 21.74 -0.62 5.67
C ALA A 203 21.21 -0.64 4.22
N ALA A 204 19.91 -0.88 4.03
CA ALA A 204 19.27 -0.82 2.72
C ALA A 204 19.34 0.59 2.11
N ALA A 205 19.16 1.64 2.93
CA ALA A 205 19.26 3.02 2.48
C ALA A 205 20.65 3.37 1.98
N ARG A 206 21.71 2.99 2.70
CA ARG A 206 23.10 3.18 2.24
C ARG A 206 23.36 2.44 0.93
N PHE A 207 22.94 1.17 0.83
CA PHE A 207 23.09 0.39 -0.39
C PHE A 207 22.43 1.06 -1.61
N LEU A 208 21.19 1.55 -1.43
CA LEU A 208 20.41 2.20 -2.49
C LEU A 208 20.94 3.60 -2.84
N ALA A 209 21.42 4.35 -1.86
CA ALA A 209 22.00 5.67 -2.09
C ALA A 209 23.28 5.62 -2.94
N GLU A 210 24.05 4.53 -2.84
CA GLU A 210 25.23 4.28 -3.67
C GLU A 210 24.91 3.78 -5.09
N ARG A 211 23.63 3.44 -5.35
CA ARG A 211 23.18 2.82 -6.61
C ARG A 211 21.92 3.50 -7.13
N PRO A 212 22.03 4.75 -7.63
CA PRO A 212 20.90 5.45 -8.23
C PRO A 212 20.29 4.62 -9.39
N GLY A 213 18.95 4.58 -9.48
CA GLY A 213 18.25 3.80 -10.50
C GLY A 213 18.02 2.32 -10.16
N TRP A 214 18.60 1.83 -9.06
CA TRP A 214 18.52 0.39 -8.72
C TRP A 214 17.08 -0.12 -8.48
N ILE A 215 16.20 0.74 -7.91
CA ILE A 215 14.79 0.40 -7.68
C ILE A 215 14.03 0.37 -9.00
N GLU A 216 14.22 1.36 -9.85
CA GLU A 216 13.63 1.47 -11.18
C GLU A 216 14.05 0.30 -12.08
N GLU A 217 15.32 -0.07 -12.03
CA GLU A 217 15.82 -1.28 -12.69
C GLU A 217 15.14 -2.55 -12.14
N ALA A 218 14.99 -2.67 -10.80
CA ALA A 218 14.32 -3.82 -10.21
C ALA A 218 12.84 -3.89 -10.62
N GLU A 219 12.16 -2.75 -10.71
CA GLU A 219 10.77 -2.66 -11.15
C GLU A 219 10.58 -3.12 -12.61
N ALA A 220 11.56 -2.86 -13.47
CA ALA A 220 11.54 -3.24 -14.89
C ALA A 220 11.78 -4.74 -15.13
N LEU A 221 12.34 -5.47 -14.16
CA LEU A 221 12.67 -6.89 -14.30
C LEU A 221 11.42 -7.78 -14.25
N PRO A 222 11.45 -9.00 -14.84
CA PRO A 222 10.45 -10.02 -14.60
C PRO A 222 10.35 -10.37 -13.11
N HIS A 223 9.14 -10.72 -12.63
CA HIS A 223 8.84 -10.94 -11.22
C HIS A 223 9.88 -11.80 -10.47
N ALA A 224 10.24 -12.96 -11.00
CA ALA A 224 11.17 -13.86 -10.32
C ALA A 224 12.55 -13.21 -10.12
N VAL A 225 13.06 -12.50 -11.13
CA VAL A 225 14.37 -11.83 -11.08
C VAL A 225 14.30 -10.60 -10.16
N ALA A 226 13.23 -9.81 -10.28
CA ALA A 226 12.97 -8.67 -9.39
C ALA A 226 12.88 -9.09 -7.92
N LYS A 227 12.20 -10.20 -7.64
CA LYS A 227 12.07 -10.76 -6.30
C LYS A 227 13.42 -11.13 -5.69
N GLU A 228 14.27 -11.87 -6.42
CA GLU A 228 15.61 -12.22 -5.94
C GLU A 228 16.48 -10.97 -5.77
N ARG A 229 16.37 -10.00 -6.67
CA ARG A 229 17.07 -8.72 -6.53
C ARG A 229 16.65 -8.00 -5.25
N LEU A 230 15.35 -7.87 -4.96
CA LEU A 230 14.86 -7.25 -3.73
C LEU A 230 15.31 -8.00 -2.47
N ARG A 231 15.33 -9.34 -2.50
CA ARG A 231 15.80 -10.17 -1.39
C ARG A 231 17.29 -9.99 -1.06
N GLY A 232 18.06 -9.49 -2.01
CA GLY A 232 19.44 -9.09 -1.77
C GLY A 232 19.60 -7.87 -0.85
N LEU A 233 18.52 -7.12 -0.58
CA LEU A 233 18.56 -5.97 0.33
C LEU A 233 18.52 -6.42 1.80
N PRO A 234 19.29 -5.76 2.69
CA PRO A 234 19.24 -6.04 4.12
C PRO A 234 17.83 -5.96 4.70
N GLY A 235 17.36 -7.04 5.32
CA GLY A 235 16.04 -7.10 5.97
C GLY A 235 14.86 -7.36 5.04
N VAL A 236 15.10 -7.64 3.77
CA VAL A 236 14.06 -8.00 2.79
C VAL A 236 14.04 -9.52 2.61
N GLY A 237 13.00 -10.17 3.16
CA GLY A 237 12.71 -11.59 2.94
C GLY A 237 11.65 -11.80 1.88
N GLU A 238 11.26 -13.08 1.66
CA GLU A 238 10.24 -13.50 0.70
C GLU A 238 8.97 -12.63 0.74
N LYS A 239 8.34 -12.55 1.92
CA LYS A 239 7.08 -11.82 2.12
C LYS A 239 7.21 -10.34 1.77
N ILE A 240 8.30 -9.68 2.18
CA ILE A 240 8.51 -8.25 1.93
C ILE A 240 8.73 -8.01 0.43
N ALA A 241 9.52 -8.86 -0.24
CA ALA A 241 9.75 -8.78 -1.67
C ALA A 241 8.44 -8.95 -2.47
N ASP A 242 7.66 -9.99 -2.14
CA ASP A 242 6.35 -10.22 -2.80
C ASP A 242 5.37 -9.06 -2.55
N CYS A 243 5.28 -8.53 -1.33
CA CYS A 243 4.44 -7.36 -1.05
C CYS A 243 4.89 -6.12 -1.84
N ALA A 244 6.21 -5.85 -1.88
CA ALA A 244 6.74 -4.71 -2.61
C ALA A 244 6.45 -4.83 -4.11
N LEU A 245 6.61 -6.01 -4.69
CA LEU A 245 6.34 -6.25 -6.11
C LEU A 245 4.84 -6.22 -6.42
N LEU A 246 3.99 -6.79 -5.57
CA LEU A 246 2.54 -6.78 -5.77
C LEU A 246 1.99 -5.36 -5.70
N PHE A 247 2.24 -4.65 -4.60
CA PHE A 247 1.61 -3.37 -4.31
C PHE A 247 2.41 -2.15 -4.80
N GLY A 248 3.68 -2.33 -5.17
CA GLY A 248 4.52 -1.30 -5.75
C GLY A 248 4.64 -1.42 -7.26
N ALA A 249 5.08 -2.57 -7.76
CA ALA A 249 5.29 -2.79 -9.19
C ALA A 249 4.08 -3.39 -9.92
N GLY A 250 2.97 -3.68 -9.24
CA GLY A 250 1.76 -4.26 -9.83
C GLY A 250 1.95 -5.68 -10.38
N ARG A 251 2.91 -6.46 -9.81
CA ARG A 251 3.19 -7.83 -10.22
C ARG A 251 2.16 -8.79 -9.64
N LEU A 252 1.07 -9.01 -10.39
CA LEU A 252 -0.10 -9.78 -9.92
C LEU A 252 0.20 -11.27 -9.71
N GLU A 253 1.29 -11.79 -10.24
CA GLU A 253 1.80 -13.15 -9.99
C GLU A 253 2.46 -13.33 -8.62
N ALA A 254 2.78 -12.23 -7.91
CA ALA A 254 3.28 -12.28 -6.54
C ALA A 254 2.20 -12.77 -5.58
N PHE A 255 2.58 -13.64 -4.64
CA PHE A 255 1.67 -14.19 -3.64
C PHE A 255 2.29 -14.08 -2.24
N PRO A 256 2.21 -12.89 -1.62
CA PRO A 256 2.77 -12.70 -0.28
C PRO A 256 2.02 -13.52 0.76
N VAL A 257 2.76 -14.31 1.54
CA VAL A 257 2.21 -15.13 2.63
C VAL A 257 2.57 -14.50 3.96
N ASP A 258 1.56 -14.01 4.65
CA ASP A 258 1.64 -13.58 6.04
C ASP A 258 0.86 -14.54 6.95
N VAL A 259 0.73 -14.19 8.23
CA VAL A 259 0.02 -15.03 9.20
C VAL A 259 -1.47 -15.20 8.91
N TRP A 260 -2.09 -14.22 8.24
CA TRP A 260 -3.51 -14.29 7.86
C TRP A 260 -3.70 -15.23 6.68
N ILE A 261 -2.89 -15.09 5.64
CA ILE A 261 -2.91 -15.96 4.47
C ILE A 261 -2.51 -17.39 4.86
N LEU A 262 -1.52 -17.55 5.74
CA LEU A 262 -1.15 -18.87 6.22
C LEU A 262 -2.32 -19.57 6.92
N ARG A 263 -3.06 -18.85 7.79
CA ARG A 263 -4.25 -19.37 8.46
C ARG A 263 -5.39 -19.66 7.49
N ALA A 264 -5.67 -18.73 6.58
CA ALA A 264 -6.72 -18.87 5.57
C ALA A 264 -6.51 -20.14 4.74
N LEU A 265 -5.30 -20.33 4.21
CA LEU A 265 -5.02 -21.47 3.36
C LEU A 265 -4.92 -22.78 4.17
N ALA A 266 -4.41 -22.75 5.38
CA ALA A 266 -4.48 -23.92 6.26
C ALA A 266 -5.93 -24.36 6.47
N GLY A 267 -6.77 -23.53 7.05
CA GLY A 267 -8.12 -23.93 7.44
C GLY A 267 -9.09 -24.13 6.29
N ARG A 268 -8.91 -23.41 5.16
CA ARG A 268 -9.88 -23.45 4.03
C ARG A 268 -9.45 -24.34 2.89
N TYR A 269 -8.14 -24.54 2.71
CA TYR A 269 -7.58 -25.33 1.60
C TYR A 269 -6.84 -26.58 2.09
N GLY A 270 -6.90 -26.89 3.39
CA GLY A 270 -6.29 -28.11 3.95
C GLY A 270 -4.76 -28.10 3.93
N LEU A 271 -4.13 -26.92 4.05
CA LEU A 271 -2.67 -26.76 3.99
C LEU A 271 -2.06 -26.64 5.40
N GLU A 272 -2.63 -27.32 6.40
CA GLU A 272 -2.09 -27.33 7.75
C GLU A 272 -0.64 -27.84 7.77
N GLY A 273 0.23 -27.10 8.47
CA GLY A 273 1.65 -27.45 8.61
C GLY A 273 2.53 -27.12 7.41
N TRP A 274 1.97 -26.56 6.34
CA TRP A 274 2.76 -26.10 5.20
C TRP A 274 3.60 -24.86 5.55
N LYS A 275 4.82 -24.83 5.02
CA LYS A 275 5.69 -23.66 5.14
C LYS A 275 5.21 -22.50 4.24
N PRO A 276 5.51 -21.23 4.58
CA PRO A 276 5.09 -20.08 3.78
C PRO A 276 5.46 -20.19 2.28
N GLU A 277 6.63 -20.73 1.97
CA GLU A 277 7.11 -20.91 0.59
C GLU A 277 6.26 -21.92 -0.18
N GLN A 278 5.84 -23.00 0.48
CA GLN A 278 4.97 -24.03 -0.11
C GLN A 278 3.57 -23.45 -0.35
N VAL A 279 3.05 -22.69 0.62
CA VAL A 279 1.76 -21.97 0.49
C VAL A 279 1.82 -20.94 -0.63
N ALA A 280 2.92 -20.19 -0.77
CA ALA A 280 3.09 -19.24 -1.88
C ALA A 280 3.14 -19.96 -3.25
N CYS A 281 3.79 -21.13 -3.31
CA CYS A 281 3.82 -21.95 -4.53
C CYS A 281 2.42 -22.45 -4.89
N PHE A 282 1.68 -22.99 -3.92
CA PHE A 282 0.28 -23.40 -4.10
C PHE A 282 -0.58 -22.21 -4.59
N GLY A 283 -0.50 -21.06 -3.93
CA GLY A 283 -1.30 -19.90 -4.30
C GLY A 283 -1.07 -19.45 -5.74
N ARG A 284 0.19 -19.39 -6.18
CA ARG A 284 0.50 -19.07 -7.58
C ARG A 284 0.00 -20.13 -8.57
N ALA A 285 0.10 -21.42 -8.21
CA ALA A 285 -0.39 -22.49 -9.06
C ALA A 285 -1.93 -22.53 -9.13
N HIS A 286 -2.60 -22.35 -7.99
CA HIS A 286 -4.06 -22.46 -7.88
C HIS A 286 -4.79 -21.24 -8.47
N PHE A 287 -4.30 -20.02 -8.18
CA PHE A 287 -4.95 -18.79 -8.60
C PHE A 287 -4.39 -18.21 -9.92
N GLY A 288 -3.29 -18.76 -10.44
CA GLY A 288 -2.73 -18.42 -11.74
C GLY A 288 -2.08 -17.03 -11.80
N ALA A 289 -2.11 -16.40 -12.97
CA ALA A 289 -1.40 -15.14 -13.25
C ALA A 289 -1.84 -13.94 -12.38
N ALA A 290 -3.05 -13.97 -11.82
CA ALA A 290 -3.57 -12.95 -10.92
C ALA A 290 -3.62 -13.43 -9.46
N ALA A 291 -2.69 -14.28 -9.05
CA ALA A 291 -2.66 -14.88 -7.71
C ALA A 291 -2.62 -13.82 -6.60
N GLY A 292 -1.91 -12.70 -6.80
CA GLY A 292 -1.85 -11.59 -5.84
C GLY A 292 -3.20 -10.88 -5.67
N LEU A 293 -4.02 -10.82 -6.71
CA LEU A 293 -5.38 -10.29 -6.60
C LEU A 293 -6.25 -11.23 -5.75
N ALA A 294 -6.21 -12.55 -6.02
CA ALA A 294 -6.91 -13.53 -5.19
C ALA A 294 -6.45 -13.49 -3.73
N GLN A 295 -5.13 -13.39 -3.50
CA GLN A 295 -4.53 -13.24 -2.18
C GLN A 295 -5.12 -12.05 -1.42
N GLN A 296 -5.27 -10.88 -2.06
CA GLN A 296 -5.79 -9.68 -1.42
C GLN A 296 -7.27 -9.84 -1.04
N PHE A 297 -8.08 -10.50 -1.87
CA PHE A 297 -9.47 -10.81 -1.52
C PHE A 297 -9.57 -11.75 -0.32
N LEU A 298 -8.79 -12.81 -0.30
CA LEU A 298 -8.75 -13.76 0.83
C LEU A 298 -8.26 -13.08 2.11
N PHE A 299 -7.23 -12.26 2.01
CA PHE A 299 -6.68 -11.49 3.14
C PHE A 299 -7.73 -10.55 3.73
N ALA A 300 -8.41 -9.76 2.90
CA ALA A 300 -9.47 -8.85 3.33
C ALA A 300 -10.62 -9.60 4.01
N TRP A 301 -11.00 -10.74 3.46
CA TRP A 301 -12.09 -11.56 3.99
C TRP A 301 -11.77 -12.16 5.36
N GLU A 302 -10.59 -12.75 5.52
CA GLU A 302 -10.14 -13.29 6.81
C GLU A 302 -10.04 -12.21 7.89
N ARG A 303 -9.48 -11.04 7.55
CA ARG A 303 -9.42 -9.93 8.50
C ARG A 303 -10.78 -9.44 8.93
N ARG A 304 -11.77 -9.41 8.02
CA ARG A 304 -13.14 -9.02 8.35
C ARG A 304 -13.80 -10.05 9.25
N ALA A 305 -13.66 -11.34 8.96
CA ALA A 305 -14.19 -12.41 9.80
C ALA A 305 -13.66 -12.33 11.24
N ALA A 306 -12.34 -12.16 11.40
CA ALA A 306 -11.71 -12.04 12.71
C ALA A 306 -12.08 -10.77 13.51
N ARG A 307 -12.64 -9.73 12.86
CA ARG A 307 -13.17 -8.54 13.55
C ARG A 307 -14.59 -8.76 14.10
N VAL A 308 -15.37 -9.63 13.46
CA VAL A 308 -16.75 -9.96 13.87
C VAL A 308 -16.76 -10.94 15.04
N GLU A 309 -15.72 -11.76 15.17
CA GLU A 309 -15.55 -12.75 16.25
C GLU A 309 -15.02 -12.15 17.58
N ARG A 310 -14.66 -10.87 17.61
CA ARG A 310 -14.18 -10.13 18.79
C ARG A 310 -15.25 -9.22 19.38
#